data_ff17aeb673ca7c7428c0cef11d37428c
#
_entry.id   ff17aeb673ca7c7428c0cef11d37428c
#
_cell.length_a   1.000
_cell.length_b   1.000
_cell.length_c   1.000
_cell.angle_alpha   90.00
_cell.angle_beta   90.00
_cell.angle_gamma   90.00
#
_symmetry.space_group_name_H-M   'P 1'
#
loop_
_entity.id
_entity.type
_entity.pdbx_description
1 polymer ?
#
loop_
_entity_poly.entity_id
_entity_poly.type
_entity_poly.pdbx_seq_one_letter_code
_entity_poly.pdbx_strand_id
1 'polypeptide(L)'
;MNILGIVTRTHDSGLALLNDGVPTIVLEEERFNREKHTRKFPFRSLKVAFDGQGLSIGDIYVITTPWEMKSLRRNLFWGAAEGLPASLNMIPPSARPHIPTMIVAIPMGLRWGLMWHFGMRKKLLKIVQVRHHDAHAAIFFASPFEEAAVLVMDGHGDETAQSAYIGSGNRLQRLWQSEVSDSLGFLYMAVTAYLGFKPFTEGTVMALAGTGGPSYANKFRELVRLEPEGRFSINRDLISYNTHGVKKPFNKWFTEAFGPPRQPNEP
;
A
#
# COMPACT_ATOMS: atom_id res chain seq x y z
N MET A 1 -3.64 -13.28 24.91
CA MET A 1 -3.17 -13.94 23.66
C MET A 1 -2.42 -12.90 22.83
N ASN A 2 -1.13 -13.16 22.55
CA ASN A 2 -0.29 -12.21 21.82
C ASN A 2 -0.34 -12.47 20.29
N ILE A 3 -0.68 -11.44 19.52
CA ILE A 3 -0.68 -11.45 18.06
C ILE A 3 0.33 -10.43 17.58
N LEU A 4 1.19 -10.83 16.64
CA LEU A 4 2.23 -9.98 16.09
C LEU A 4 1.94 -9.70 14.59
N GLY A 5 1.59 -8.46 14.26
CA GLY A 5 1.52 -7.98 12.89
C GLY A 5 2.89 -7.51 12.41
N ILE A 6 3.33 -7.93 11.22
CA ILE A 6 4.62 -7.50 10.64
C ILE A 6 4.43 -7.08 9.19
N VAL A 7 4.90 -5.87 8.89
CA VAL A 7 5.12 -5.36 7.53
C VAL A 7 6.62 -5.39 7.23
N THR A 8 7.01 -5.99 6.09
CA THR A 8 8.40 -6.05 5.65
C THR A 8 8.50 -6.24 4.14
N ARG A 9 9.62 -5.85 3.54
CA ARG A 9 9.92 -5.95 2.10
C ARG A 9 9.10 -5.04 1.18
N THR A 10 8.13 -4.33 1.72
CA THR A 10 7.49 -3.16 1.11
C THR A 10 8.07 -1.89 1.73
N HIS A 11 7.62 -0.70 1.33
CA HIS A 11 7.97 0.53 2.05
C HIS A 11 7.40 0.49 3.48
N ASP A 12 8.04 1.22 4.39
CA ASP A 12 7.58 1.44 5.77
C ASP A 12 7.44 0.14 6.58
N SER A 13 8.55 -0.61 6.65
CA SER A 13 8.61 -1.82 7.49
C SER A 13 8.37 -1.48 8.95
N GLY A 14 7.57 -2.30 9.62
CA GLY A 14 7.20 -2.09 11.01
C GLY A 14 6.46 -3.28 11.60
N LEU A 15 5.98 -3.10 12.81
CA LEU A 15 5.21 -4.10 13.54
C LEU A 15 4.11 -3.48 14.41
N ALA A 16 3.12 -4.30 14.72
CA ALA A 16 2.14 -4.06 15.77
C ALA A 16 2.02 -5.31 16.66
N LEU A 17 1.99 -5.11 17.97
CA LEU A 17 1.73 -6.17 18.93
C LEU A 17 0.36 -5.93 19.57
N LEU A 18 -0.48 -6.96 19.55
CA LEU A 18 -1.78 -6.96 20.21
C LEU A 18 -1.73 -7.97 21.37
N ASN A 19 -2.25 -7.56 22.50
CA ASN A 19 -2.53 -8.45 23.64
C ASN A 19 -4.03 -8.50 23.85
N ASP A 20 -4.62 -9.70 23.79
CA ASP A 20 -6.06 -9.93 23.96
C ASP A 20 -6.96 -8.98 23.12
N GLY A 21 -6.53 -8.73 21.87
CA GLY A 21 -7.23 -7.88 20.92
C GLY A 21 -6.94 -6.37 21.04
N VAL A 22 -6.19 -5.95 22.07
CA VAL A 22 -5.82 -4.54 22.27
C VAL A 22 -4.43 -4.28 21.72
N PRO A 23 -4.24 -3.28 20.82
CA PRO A 23 -2.91 -2.84 20.39
C PRO A 23 -2.12 -2.28 21.58
N THR A 24 -0.98 -2.89 21.88
CA THR A 24 -0.10 -2.46 22.99
C THR A 24 1.14 -1.73 22.51
N ILE A 25 1.64 -2.09 21.32
CA ILE A 25 2.82 -1.48 20.70
C ILE A 25 2.61 -1.39 19.19
N VAL A 26 2.97 -0.25 18.60
CA VAL A 26 3.10 -0.05 17.14
C VAL A 26 4.42 0.67 16.89
N LEU A 27 5.30 0.06 16.12
CA LEU A 27 6.65 0.58 15.86
C LEU A 27 7.02 0.48 14.38
N GLU A 28 7.59 1.56 13.84
CA GLU A 28 8.19 1.62 12.52
C GLU A 28 9.70 1.45 12.60
N GLU A 29 10.26 0.59 11.76
CA GLU A 29 11.71 0.30 11.76
C GLU A 29 12.56 1.53 11.41
N GLU A 30 12.03 2.45 10.62
CA GLU A 30 12.74 3.69 10.25
C GLU A 30 13.09 4.58 11.45
N ARG A 31 12.31 4.50 12.54
CA ARG A 31 12.59 5.25 13.79
C ARG A 31 13.87 4.78 14.46
N PHE A 32 14.22 3.52 14.23
CA PHE A 32 15.37 2.89 14.86
C PHE A 32 16.59 2.77 13.94
N ASN A 33 16.38 2.53 12.64
CA ASN A 33 17.48 2.39 11.68
C ASN A 33 17.83 3.71 10.96
N ARG A 34 16.99 4.75 11.08
CA ARG A 34 17.14 6.07 10.45
C ARG A 34 17.12 6.05 8.92
N GLU A 35 16.55 5.01 8.33
CA GLU A 35 16.36 4.89 6.88
C GLU A 35 14.89 5.12 6.54
N LYS A 36 14.55 6.29 5.98
CA LYS A 36 13.19 6.60 5.54
C LYS A 36 12.68 5.60 4.52
N HIS A 37 11.40 5.19 4.66
CA HIS A 37 10.76 4.19 3.81
C HIS A 37 11.53 2.86 3.74
N THR A 38 12.16 2.47 4.85
CA THR A 38 12.96 1.24 4.93
C THR A 38 12.14 0.01 4.57
N ARG A 39 12.76 -0.89 3.80
CA ARG A 39 12.19 -2.20 3.41
C ARG A 39 12.85 -3.36 4.15
N LYS A 40 13.76 -3.06 5.06
CA LYS A 40 14.48 -4.07 5.84
C LYS A 40 13.53 -4.80 6.79
N PHE A 41 13.90 -6.00 7.17
CA PHE A 41 13.17 -6.73 8.23
C PHE A 41 13.21 -5.90 9.53
N PRO A 42 12.06 -5.71 10.23
CA PRO A 42 11.96 -4.80 11.37
C PRO A 42 12.57 -5.39 12.65
N PHE A 43 13.85 -5.72 12.60
CA PHE A 43 14.57 -6.39 13.70
C PHE A 43 14.71 -5.52 14.94
N ARG A 44 15.05 -4.22 14.75
CA ARG A 44 15.26 -3.31 15.88
C ARG A 44 13.93 -3.01 16.58
N SER A 45 12.87 -2.80 15.81
CA SER A 45 11.52 -2.62 16.33
C SER A 45 11.06 -3.85 17.11
N LEU A 46 11.31 -5.07 16.58
CA LEU A 46 10.98 -6.33 17.26
C LEU A 46 11.71 -6.47 18.59
N LYS A 47 13.02 -6.15 18.60
CA LYS A 47 13.82 -6.20 19.82
C LYS A 47 13.26 -5.26 20.89
N VAL A 48 12.98 -4.01 20.53
CA VAL A 48 12.40 -3.02 21.45
C VAL A 48 11.03 -3.46 21.96
N ALA A 49 10.17 -4.00 21.08
CA ALA A 49 8.85 -4.47 21.48
C ALA A 49 8.92 -5.64 22.48
N PHE A 50 9.79 -6.61 22.22
CA PHE A 50 9.94 -7.79 23.08
C PHE A 50 10.61 -7.45 24.42
N ASP A 51 11.72 -6.69 24.39
CA ASP A 51 12.41 -6.27 25.60
C ASP A 51 11.47 -5.41 26.49
N GLY A 52 10.71 -4.49 25.90
CA GLY A 52 9.79 -3.60 26.62
C GLY A 52 8.57 -4.31 27.24
N GLN A 53 8.17 -5.45 26.68
CA GLN A 53 7.01 -6.23 27.16
C GLN A 53 7.42 -7.50 27.94
N GLY A 54 8.72 -7.78 28.05
CA GLY A 54 9.22 -9.02 28.66
C GLY A 54 8.79 -10.27 27.89
N LEU A 55 8.61 -10.16 26.58
CA LEU A 55 8.13 -11.23 25.70
C LEU A 55 9.27 -11.84 24.88
N SER A 56 9.07 -13.07 24.50
CA SER A 56 9.84 -13.79 23.50
C SER A 56 8.98 -14.15 22.30
N ILE A 57 9.61 -14.57 21.22
CA ILE A 57 8.87 -15.03 20.04
C ILE A 57 8.02 -16.29 20.35
N GLY A 58 8.39 -17.08 21.36
CA GLY A 58 7.62 -18.24 21.83
C GLY A 58 6.27 -17.88 22.47
N ASP A 59 6.12 -16.63 22.91
CA ASP A 59 4.90 -16.12 23.53
C ASP A 59 3.89 -15.61 22.48
N ILE A 60 4.26 -15.61 21.19
CA ILE A 60 3.42 -15.16 20.08
C ILE A 60 2.56 -16.32 19.58
N TYR A 61 1.25 -16.14 19.67
CA TYR A 61 0.27 -17.13 19.22
C TYR A 61 0.19 -17.22 17.68
N VAL A 62 0.20 -16.07 17.00
CA VAL A 62 0.13 -15.98 15.53
C VAL A 62 0.84 -14.73 15.05
N ILE A 63 1.48 -14.86 13.89
CA ILE A 63 2.04 -13.72 13.16
C ILE A 63 1.14 -13.41 11.98
N THR A 64 0.83 -12.14 11.76
CA THR A 64 0.05 -11.67 10.62
C THR A 64 0.90 -10.77 9.71
N THR A 65 0.59 -10.78 8.42
CA THR A 65 1.16 -9.85 7.45
C THR A 65 0.05 -9.31 6.54
N PRO A 66 0.04 -7.99 6.22
CA PRO A 66 -1.04 -7.36 5.47
C PRO A 66 -0.87 -7.52 3.95
N TRP A 67 -0.49 -8.71 3.49
CA TRP A 67 -0.36 -9.04 2.07
C TRP A 67 -0.80 -10.48 1.80
N GLU A 68 -1.89 -10.64 1.03
CA GLU A 68 -2.33 -11.95 0.57
C GLU A 68 -1.69 -12.28 -0.78
N MET A 69 -0.65 -13.10 -0.77
CA MET A 69 0.16 -13.40 -1.96
C MET A 69 -0.63 -14.04 -3.11
N LYS A 70 -1.71 -14.76 -2.80
CA LYS A 70 -2.56 -15.38 -3.83
C LYS A 70 -3.27 -14.30 -4.65
N SER A 71 -3.89 -13.34 -3.99
CA SER A 71 -4.60 -12.22 -4.62
C SER A 71 -3.63 -11.30 -5.38
N LEU A 72 -2.49 -10.97 -4.77
CA LEU A 72 -1.46 -10.17 -5.41
C LEU A 72 -0.95 -10.80 -6.71
N ARG A 73 -0.63 -12.10 -6.72
CA ARG A 73 -0.17 -12.81 -7.92
C ARG A 73 -1.22 -12.83 -9.02
N ARG A 74 -2.48 -13.07 -8.65
CA ARG A 74 -3.60 -13.07 -9.60
C ARG A 74 -3.76 -11.71 -10.25
N ASN A 75 -3.76 -10.65 -9.45
CA ASN A 75 -3.92 -9.28 -9.94
C ASN A 75 -2.77 -8.85 -10.87
N LEU A 76 -1.51 -9.13 -10.49
CA LEU A 76 -0.36 -8.82 -11.33
C LEU A 76 -0.40 -9.57 -12.67
N PHE A 77 -0.84 -10.83 -12.66
CA PHE A 77 -0.97 -11.63 -13.89
C PHE A 77 -2.05 -11.05 -14.82
N TRP A 78 -3.25 -10.82 -14.31
CA TRP A 78 -4.36 -10.31 -15.11
C TRP A 78 -4.13 -8.86 -15.55
N GLY A 79 -3.63 -7.99 -14.68
CA GLY A 79 -3.30 -6.61 -15.07
C GLY A 79 -2.23 -6.54 -16.17
N ALA A 80 -1.25 -7.44 -16.15
CA ALA A 80 -0.28 -7.55 -17.23
C ALA A 80 -0.91 -8.07 -18.53
N ALA A 81 -1.79 -9.07 -18.44
CA ALA A 81 -2.45 -9.66 -19.62
C ALA A 81 -3.41 -8.69 -20.30
N GLU A 82 -4.23 -7.97 -19.54
CA GLU A 82 -5.19 -6.98 -20.06
C GLU A 82 -4.49 -5.77 -20.71
N GLY A 83 -3.32 -5.39 -20.19
CA GLY A 83 -2.55 -4.27 -20.72
C GLY A 83 -1.67 -4.61 -21.93
N LEU A 84 -1.68 -5.83 -22.47
CA LEU A 84 -0.84 -6.21 -23.62
C LEU A 84 -1.26 -5.46 -24.91
N PRO A 85 -0.30 -5.06 -25.76
CA PRO A 85 1.16 -5.22 -25.61
C PRO A 85 1.82 -4.13 -24.76
N ALA A 86 1.10 -3.07 -24.39
CA ALA A 86 1.66 -1.90 -23.71
C ALA A 86 2.23 -2.22 -22.33
N SER A 87 1.64 -3.18 -21.60
CA SER A 87 2.11 -3.62 -20.28
C SER A 87 3.53 -4.21 -20.29
N LEU A 88 4.04 -4.64 -21.44
CA LEU A 88 5.45 -5.06 -21.61
C LEU A 88 6.41 -3.91 -21.27
N ASN A 89 5.98 -2.66 -21.45
CA ASN A 89 6.77 -1.47 -21.09
C ASN A 89 6.93 -1.29 -19.57
N MET A 90 6.02 -1.88 -18.77
CA MET A 90 6.12 -1.85 -17.31
C MET A 90 7.24 -2.76 -16.77
N ILE A 91 7.73 -3.70 -17.60
CA ILE A 91 8.80 -4.64 -17.26
C ILE A 91 10.11 -4.19 -17.93
N PRO A 92 10.79 -3.13 -17.44
CA PRO A 92 12.09 -2.77 -17.99
C PRO A 92 13.09 -3.89 -17.69
N PRO A 93 14.13 -4.07 -18.53
CA PRO A 93 15.17 -5.06 -18.30
C PRO A 93 15.79 -5.01 -16.90
N SER A 94 15.90 -3.82 -16.33
CA SER A 94 16.40 -3.59 -14.96
C SER A 94 15.39 -3.94 -13.85
N ALA A 95 14.10 -4.05 -14.15
CA ALA A 95 13.06 -4.36 -13.17
C ALA A 95 12.59 -5.82 -13.24
N ARG A 96 12.95 -6.55 -14.30
CA ARG A 96 12.56 -7.96 -14.48
C ARG A 96 12.91 -8.86 -13.29
N PRO A 97 14.04 -8.70 -12.57
CA PRO A 97 14.29 -9.46 -11.35
C PRO A 97 13.50 -8.97 -10.12
N HIS A 98 12.91 -7.77 -10.13
CA HIS A 98 12.25 -7.19 -8.95
C HIS A 98 10.79 -7.64 -8.77
N ILE A 99 10.04 -7.88 -9.84
CA ILE A 99 8.64 -8.34 -9.75
C ILE A 99 8.52 -9.74 -9.16
N PRO A 100 9.26 -10.77 -9.65
CA PRO A 100 9.32 -12.06 -8.98
C PRO A 100 9.83 -11.96 -7.54
N THR A 101 10.77 -11.04 -7.28
CA THR A 101 11.37 -10.85 -5.96
C THR A 101 10.36 -10.34 -4.95
N MET A 102 9.45 -9.42 -5.29
CA MET A 102 8.39 -8.97 -4.38
C MET A 102 7.42 -10.11 -4.03
N ILE A 103 6.94 -10.85 -5.03
CA ILE A 103 5.97 -11.95 -4.84
C ILE A 103 6.52 -13.06 -3.96
N VAL A 104 7.82 -13.34 -4.06
CA VAL A 104 8.50 -14.39 -3.29
C VAL A 104 9.14 -13.83 -2.02
N ALA A 105 9.64 -12.60 -2.07
CA ALA A 105 10.44 -12.02 -0.98
C ALA A 105 9.63 -11.67 0.26
N ILE A 106 8.33 -11.32 0.15
CA ILE A 106 7.53 -10.98 1.32
C ILE A 106 7.38 -12.18 2.26
N PRO A 107 6.77 -13.33 1.84
CA PRO A 107 6.61 -14.46 2.75
C PRO A 107 7.93 -15.15 3.10
N MET A 108 8.89 -15.22 2.16
CA MET A 108 10.22 -15.76 2.44
C MET A 108 11.02 -14.82 3.33
N GLY A 109 11.02 -13.53 3.06
CA GLY A 109 11.74 -12.54 3.85
C GLY A 109 11.26 -12.47 5.28
N LEU A 110 9.95 -12.58 5.51
CA LEU A 110 9.37 -12.69 6.83
C LEU A 110 9.86 -13.96 7.55
N ARG A 111 9.75 -15.13 6.91
CA ARG A 111 10.21 -16.39 7.49
C ARG A 111 11.72 -16.40 7.74
N TRP A 112 12.53 -15.97 6.78
CA TRP A 112 13.98 -15.89 6.91
C TRP A 112 14.40 -14.90 8.01
N GLY A 113 13.77 -13.72 8.08
CA GLY A 113 14.02 -12.75 9.15
C GLY A 113 13.76 -13.35 10.53
N LEU A 114 12.61 -14.00 10.72
CA LEU A 114 12.27 -14.65 11.98
C LEU A 114 13.23 -15.80 12.32
N MET A 115 13.58 -16.65 11.34
CA MET A 115 14.53 -17.75 11.56
C MET A 115 15.93 -17.25 11.91
N TRP A 116 16.43 -16.27 11.18
CA TRP A 116 17.79 -15.74 11.36
C TRP A 116 17.97 -15.00 12.68
N HIS A 117 17.01 -14.18 13.05
CA HIS A 117 17.13 -13.31 14.23
C HIS A 117 16.66 -13.98 15.53
N PHE A 118 15.79 -14.97 15.46
CA PHE A 118 15.19 -15.61 16.65
C PHE A 118 15.44 -17.12 16.73
N GLY A 119 16.27 -17.69 15.86
CA GLY A 119 16.63 -19.10 15.89
C GLY A 119 15.48 -20.10 15.67
N MET A 120 14.41 -19.63 15.04
CA MET A 120 13.17 -20.40 14.96
C MET A 120 13.22 -21.54 13.93
N ARG A 121 12.83 -22.71 14.36
CA ARG A 121 12.62 -23.84 13.45
C ARG A 121 11.33 -23.66 12.66
N LYS A 122 11.36 -24.01 11.36
CA LYS A 122 10.32 -23.84 10.34
C LYS A 122 8.87 -24.23 10.74
N LYS A 123 8.71 -24.99 11.83
CA LYS A 123 7.49 -25.70 12.17
C LYS A 123 6.61 -25.02 13.24
N LEU A 124 7.04 -23.94 13.86
CA LEU A 124 6.43 -23.44 15.10
C LEU A 124 5.58 -22.17 14.99
N LEU A 125 5.63 -21.45 13.86
CA LEU A 125 4.85 -20.22 13.72
C LEU A 125 3.74 -20.33 12.70
N LYS A 126 2.53 -20.09 13.15
CA LYS A 126 1.40 -19.83 12.27
C LYS A 126 1.52 -18.40 11.73
N ILE A 127 1.76 -18.29 10.41
CA ILE A 127 1.73 -17.01 9.70
C ILE A 127 0.43 -16.95 8.92
N VAL A 128 -0.36 -15.90 9.18
CA VAL A 128 -1.63 -15.62 8.51
C VAL A 128 -1.43 -14.41 7.60
N GLN A 129 -1.80 -14.55 6.34
CA GLN A 129 -1.83 -13.48 5.36
C GLN A 129 -3.22 -12.86 5.39
N VAL A 130 -3.28 -11.55 5.59
CA VAL A 130 -4.51 -10.76 5.59
C VAL A 130 -4.51 -9.93 4.32
N ARG A 131 -5.65 -9.76 3.67
CA ARG A 131 -5.77 -8.87 2.52
C ARG A 131 -5.42 -7.46 2.93
N HIS A 132 -4.72 -6.75 2.06
CA HIS A 132 -4.18 -5.42 2.37
C HIS A 132 -5.27 -4.43 2.84
N HIS A 133 -6.36 -4.33 2.09
CA HIS A 133 -7.46 -3.43 2.44
C HIS A 133 -8.26 -3.90 3.66
N ASP A 134 -8.37 -5.21 3.90
CA ASP A 134 -8.98 -5.72 5.13
C ASP A 134 -8.12 -5.35 6.36
N ALA A 135 -6.78 -5.35 6.22
CA ALA A 135 -5.88 -4.91 7.28
C ALA A 135 -6.00 -3.40 7.56
N HIS A 136 -6.13 -2.56 6.52
CA HIS A 136 -6.42 -1.13 6.70
C HIS A 136 -7.77 -0.89 7.36
N ALA A 137 -8.82 -1.56 6.87
CA ALA A 137 -10.18 -1.40 7.39
C ALA A 137 -10.32 -1.86 8.85
N ALA A 138 -9.44 -2.74 9.31
CA ALA A 138 -9.39 -3.20 10.72
C ALA A 138 -9.14 -2.07 11.73
N ILE A 139 -8.76 -0.86 11.29
CA ILE A 139 -8.72 0.34 12.15
C ILE A 139 -10.06 0.61 12.83
N PHE A 140 -11.16 0.16 12.23
CA PHE A 140 -12.49 0.21 12.83
C PHE A 140 -12.51 -0.38 14.25
N PHE A 141 -11.86 -1.53 14.46
CA PHE A 141 -11.82 -2.20 15.77
C PHE A 141 -10.98 -1.46 16.82
N ALA A 142 -10.13 -0.53 16.40
CA ALA A 142 -9.37 0.35 17.30
C ALA A 142 -10.00 1.75 17.42
N SER A 143 -11.10 2.00 16.73
CA SER A 143 -11.84 3.27 16.79
C SER A 143 -12.87 3.25 17.93
N PRO A 144 -13.39 4.42 18.34
CA PRO A 144 -14.44 4.50 19.34
C PRO A 144 -15.85 4.20 18.80
N PHE A 145 -16.00 3.85 17.52
CA PHE A 145 -17.30 3.66 16.89
C PHE A 145 -17.82 2.24 17.07
N GLU A 146 -19.06 2.10 17.48
CA GLU A 146 -19.77 0.81 17.48
C GLU A 146 -20.24 0.40 16.08
N GLU A 147 -20.54 1.40 15.25
CA GLU A 147 -20.92 1.23 13.84
C GLU A 147 -20.31 2.36 13.00
N ALA A 148 -19.73 2.02 11.84
CA ALA A 148 -19.17 3.00 10.93
C ALA A 148 -19.07 2.48 9.49
N ALA A 149 -19.18 3.40 8.53
CA ALA A 149 -18.65 3.17 7.19
C ALA A 149 -17.14 3.39 7.20
N VAL A 150 -16.39 2.44 6.62
CA VAL A 150 -14.94 2.53 6.52
C VAL A 150 -14.56 2.57 5.04
N LEU A 151 -13.92 3.65 4.62
CA LEU A 151 -13.43 3.82 3.28
C LEU A 151 -11.90 3.69 3.28
N VAL A 152 -11.39 2.76 2.49
CA VAL A 152 -9.95 2.55 2.28
C VAL A 152 -9.60 3.04 0.88
N MET A 153 -8.66 3.99 0.79
CA MET A 153 -8.10 4.49 -0.45
C MET A 153 -6.59 4.36 -0.40
N ASP A 154 -6.02 3.62 -1.34
CA ASP A 154 -4.59 3.35 -1.39
C ASP A 154 -4.07 3.52 -2.82
N GLY A 155 -2.75 3.53 -2.96
CA GLY A 155 -2.10 3.41 -4.27
C GLY A 155 -2.34 2.04 -4.86
N HIS A 156 -2.09 1.00 -4.09
CA HIS A 156 -2.16 -0.38 -4.54
C HIS A 156 -2.18 -1.36 -3.36
N GLY A 157 -3.28 -2.09 -3.21
CA GLY A 157 -3.36 -3.27 -2.34
C GLY A 157 -3.03 -4.57 -3.08
N ASP A 158 -3.46 -5.72 -2.53
CA ASP A 158 -3.25 -7.03 -3.17
C ASP A 158 -4.03 -7.17 -4.47
N GLU A 159 -5.28 -6.70 -4.47
CA GLU A 159 -6.23 -6.87 -5.58
C GLU A 159 -7.06 -5.62 -5.87
N THR A 160 -6.91 -4.56 -5.08
CA THR A 160 -7.73 -3.36 -5.20
C THR A 160 -6.97 -2.11 -4.77
N ALA A 161 -7.40 -0.95 -5.24
CA ALA A 161 -6.90 0.36 -4.82
C ALA A 161 -7.88 1.11 -3.90
N GLN A 162 -9.19 0.80 -3.97
CA GLN A 162 -10.19 1.35 -3.07
C GLN A 162 -11.17 0.27 -2.66
N SER A 163 -11.68 0.39 -1.44
CA SER A 163 -12.76 -0.48 -0.94
C SER A 163 -13.56 0.21 0.16
N ALA A 164 -14.83 -0.11 0.24
CA ALA A 164 -15.70 0.34 1.31
C ALA A 164 -16.20 -0.84 2.13
N TYR A 165 -16.34 -0.59 3.43
CA TYR A 165 -16.82 -1.56 4.40
C TYR A 165 -17.87 -0.92 5.29
N ILE A 166 -18.69 -1.77 5.91
CA ILE A 166 -19.47 -1.45 7.09
C ILE A 166 -18.88 -2.20 8.28
N GLY A 167 -18.54 -1.48 9.32
CA GLY A 167 -18.14 -2.03 10.60
C GLY A 167 -19.31 -1.97 11.57
N SER A 168 -19.58 -3.05 12.31
CA SER A 168 -20.59 -3.09 13.37
C SER A 168 -20.17 -4.09 14.44
N GLY A 169 -19.98 -3.62 15.67
CA GLY A 169 -19.49 -4.41 16.78
C GLY A 169 -18.15 -5.10 16.45
N ASN A 170 -18.12 -6.42 16.41
CA ASN A 170 -16.92 -7.21 16.09
C ASN A 170 -16.88 -7.71 14.63
N ARG A 171 -17.65 -7.09 13.73
CA ARG A 171 -17.74 -7.50 12.33
C ARG A 171 -17.34 -6.37 11.41
N LEU A 172 -16.68 -6.75 10.31
CA LEU A 172 -16.30 -5.87 9.23
C LEU A 172 -16.74 -6.54 7.92
N GLN A 173 -17.67 -5.93 7.21
CA GLN A 173 -18.21 -6.44 5.95
C GLN A 173 -17.80 -5.53 4.80
N ARG A 174 -17.11 -6.06 3.79
CA ARG A 174 -16.80 -5.33 2.58
C ARG A 174 -18.08 -5.18 1.73
N LEU A 175 -18.39 -3.94 1.35
CA LEU A 175 -19.52 -3.58 0.51
C LEU A 175 -19.13 -3.63 -0.98
N TRP A 176 -18.00 -2.99 -1.32
CA TRP A 176 -17.46 -2.98 -2.67
C TRP A 176 -15.93 -2.79 -2.66
N GLN A 177 -15.32 -3.05 -3.80
CA GLN A 177 -13.92 -2.74 -4.11
C GLN A 177 -13.78 -2.31 -5.57
N SER A 178 -12.78 -1.48 -5.88
CA SER A 178 -12.40 -1.13 -7.25
C SER A 178 -11.26 -1.99 -7.78
N GLU A 179 -11.00 -1.89 -9.07
CA GLU A 179 -9.76 -2.38 -9.65
C GLU A 179 -8.57 -1.48 -9.30
N VAL A 180 -7.35 -2.02 -9.39
CA VAL A 180 -6.11 -1.24 -9.19
C VAL A 180 -5.95 -0.14 -10.24
N SER A 181 -6.47 -0.37 -11.44
CA SER A 181 -6.50 0.61 -12.53
C SER A 181 -7.27 1.89 -12.20
N ASP A 182 -8.18 1.86 -11.23
CA ASP A 182 -8.95 3.01 -10.79
C ASP A 182 -8.35 3.71 -9.55
N SER A 183 -7.05 3.54 -9.33
CA SER A 183 -6.34 4.07 -8.17
C SER A 183 -6.25 5.60 -8.17
N LEU A 184 -6.88 6.24 -7.18
CA LEU A 184 -6.68 7.66 -6.88
C LEU A 184 -5.25 7.92 -6.38
N GLY A 185 -4.64 6.99 -5.65
CA GLY A 185 -3.25 7.11 -5.22
C GLY A 185 -2.29 7.14 -6.41
N PHE A 186 -2.50 6.31 -7.42
CA PHE A 186 -1.71 6.38 -8.66
C PHE A 186 -2.00 7.64 -9.48
N LEU A 187 -3.24 8.13 -9.50
CA LEU A 187 -3.54 9.42 -10.10
C LEU A 187 -2.78 10.55 -9.37
N TYR A 188 -2.78 10.53 -8.04
CA TYR A 188 -2.04 11.49 -7.24
C TYR A 188 -0.53 11.42 -7.50
N MET A 189 0.03 10.21 -7.59
CA MET A 189 1.43 9.99 -7.97
C MET A 189 1.73 10.50 -9.39
N ALA A 190 0.80 10.35 -10.35
CA ALA A 190 0.95 10.89 -11.70
C ALA A 190 1.06 12.43 -11.69
N VAL A 191 0.21 13.09 -10.89
CA VAL A 191 0.27 14.55 -10.68
C VAL A 191 1.58 14.94 -9.99
N THR A 192 2.01 14.18 -9.00
CA THR A 192 3.29 14.39 -8.30
C THR A 192 4.47 14.37 -9.27
N ALA A 193 4.51 13.35 -10.14
CA ALA A 193 5.53 13.24 -11.18
C ALA A 193 5.44 14.36 -12.22
N TYR A 194 4.22 14.77 -12.61
CA TYR A 194 3.98 15.86 -13.54
C TYR A 194 4.51 17.21 -13.00
N LEU A 195 4.39 17.42 -11.69
CA LEU A 195 4.95 18.58 -11.00
C LEU A 195 6.46 18.47 -10.72
N GLY A 196 7.16 17.48 -11.29
CA GLY A 196 8.61 17.32 -11.19
C GLY A 196 9.10 16.74 -9.86
N PHE A 197 8.22 16.25 -9.00
CA PHE A 197 8.58 15.61 -7.74
C PHE A 197 8.81 14.11 -7.91
N LYS A 198 9.54 13.52 -6.96
CA LYS A 198 9.80 12.07 -6.96
C LYS A 198 8.56 11.30 -6.51
N PRO A 199 8.36 10.06 -6.97
CA PRO A 199 7.35 9.16 -6.39
C PRO A 199 7.55 9.03 -4.88
N PHE A 200 6.46 8.83 -4.13
CA PHE A 200 6.39 8.77 -2.67
C PHE A 200 6.69 10.11 -1.96
N THR A 201 6.57 11.23 -2.67
CA THR A 201 6.60 12.58 -2.08
C THR A 201 5.26 13.32 -2.27
N GLU A 202 4.17 12.58 -2.38
CA GLU A 202 2.80 13.09 -2.57
C GLU A 202 2.40 14.07 -1.47
N GLY A 203 2.91 13.89 -0.25
CA GLY A 203 2.74 14.83 0.86
C GLY A 203 3.26 16.23 0.57
N THR A 204 4.30 16.38 -0.27
CA THR A 204 4.79 17.70 -0.71
C THR A 204 3.75 18.38 -1.61
N VAL A 205 3.15 17.63 -2.55
CA VAL A 205 2.10 18.16 -3.43
C VAL A 205 0.85 18.52 -2.63
N MET A 206 0.49 17.72 -1.63
CA MET A 206 -0.60 18.02 -0.71
C MET A 206 -0.35 19.33 0.06
N ALA A 207 0.86 19.57 0.52
CA ALA A 207 1.22 20.82 1.19
C ALA A 207 1.14 22.03 0.23
N LEU A 208 1.63 21.88 -1.02
CA LEU A 208 1.53 22.92 -2.04
C LEU A 208 0.08 23.24 -2.42
N ALA A 209 -0.81 22.25 -2.40
CA ALA A 209 -2.23 22.48 -2.70
C ALA A 209 -2.88 23.49 -1.75
N GLY A 210 -2.38 23.63 -0.52
CA GLY A 210 -2.81 24.64 0.44
C GLY A 210 -2.53 26.09 0.01
N THR A 211 -1.64 26.30 -0.94
CA THR A 211 -1.30 27.63 -1.49
C THR A 211 -1.94 27.89 -2.86
N GLY A 212 -2.61 26.89 -3.42
CA GLY A 212 -3.23 26.93 -4.75
C GLY A 212 -4.70 27.31 -4.72
N GLY A 213 -5.32 27.22 -5.90
CA GLY A 213 -6.76 27.43 -6.10
C GLY A 213 -7.41 26.38 -7.01
N PRO A 214 -8.73 26.40 -7.16
CA PRO A 214 -9.49 25.34 -7.86
C PRO A 214 -9.50 25.49 -9.38
N SER A 215 -8.59 26.22 -10.00
CA SER A 215 -8.60 26.55 -11.44
C SER A 215 -8.70 25.33 -12.36
N TYR A 216 -8.14 24.19 -11.95
CA TYR A 216 -8.14 22.97 -12.73
C TYR A 216 -9.17 21.91 -12.28
N ALA A 217 -10.02 22.25 -11.30
CA ALA A 217 -10.99 21.28 -10.75
C ALA A 217 -11.88 20.62 -11.82
N ASN A 218 -12.34 21.39 -12.82
CA ASN A 218 -13.17 20.85 -13.89
C ASN A 218 -12.41 19.85 -14.78
N LYS A 219 -11.13 20.12 -15.06
CA LYS A 219 -10.28 19.18 -15.83
C LYS A 219 -10.03 17.88 -15.06
N PHE A 220 -9.84 17.96 -13.73
CA PHE A 220 -9.75 16.75 -12.91
C PHE A 220 -11.06 15.94 -12.85
N ARG A 221 -12.22 16.60 -13.00
CA ARG A 221 -13.51 15.89 -13.12
C ARG A 221 -13.64 15.08 -14.40
N GLU A 222 -12.89 15.37 -15.45
CA GLU A 222 -12.82 14.55 -16.66
C GLU A 222 -12.06 13.24 -16.41
N LEU A 223 -11.10 13.25 -15.46
CA LEU A 223 -10.32 12.08 -15.08
C LEU A 223 -11.09 11.13 -14.16
N VAL A 224 -11.98 11.65 -13.31
CA VAL A 224 -12.69 10.86 -12.31
C VAL A 224 -14.18 10.90 -12.59
N ARG A 225 -14.76 9.74 -12.92
CA ARG A 225 -16.18 9.55 -13.09
C ARG A 225 -16.79 9.05 -11.78
N LEU A 226 -17.74 9.79 -11.24
CA LEU A 226 -18.53 9.33 -10.10
C LEU A 226 -19.59 8.34 -10.57
N GLU A 227 -19.77 7.27 -9.82
CA GLU A 227 -20.70 6.17 -10.11
C GLU A 227 -21.67 5.98 -8.93
N PRO A 228 -22.78 5.24 -9.12
CA PRO A 228 -23.71 4.94 -8.04
C PRO A 228 -23.01 4.28 -6.83
N GLU A 229 -23.68 4.36 -5.67
CA GLU A 229 -23.25 3.74 -4.42
C GLU A 229 -21.90 4.26 -3.88
N GLY A 230 -21.53 5.50 -4.23
CA GLY A 230 -20.28 6.11 -3.79
C GLY A 230 -19.03 5.53 -4.46
N ARG A 231 -19.21 4.83 -5.56
CA ARG A 231 -18.11 4.32 -6.39
C ARG A 231 -17.59 5.41 -7.31
N PHE A 232 -16.43 5.16 -7.90
CA PHE A 232 -15.88 5.97 -8.98
C PHE A 232 -14.94 5.12 -9.83
N SER A 233 -14.66 5.60 -11.03
CA SER A 233 -13.66 5.04 -11.93
C SER A 233 -12.74 6.13 -12.48
N ILE A 234 -11.54 5.76 -12.89
CA ILE A 234 -10.58 6.65 -13.54
C ILE A 234 -10.72 6.49 -15.05
N ASN A 235 -10.78 7.61 -15.77
CA ASN A 235 -10.74 7.60 -17.22
C ASN A 235 -9.35 7.18 -17.71
N ARG A 236 -9.22 5.90 -18.03
CA ARG A 236 -7.94 5.23 -18.37
C ARG A 236 -7.32 5.73 -19.67
N ASP A 237 -8.11 6.36 -20.55
CA ASP A 237 -7.62 6.94 -21.81
C ASP A 237 -6.84 8.24 -21.59
N LEU A 238 -7.11 8.91 -20.46
CA LEU A 238 -6.48 10.19 -20.13
C LEU A 238 -5.25 10.06 -19.23
N ILE A 239 -4.89 8.84 -18.84
CA ILE A 239 -3.75 8.57 -17.96
C ILE A 239 -3.01 7.30 -18.39
N SER A 240 -1.71 7.20 -18.12
CA SER A 240 -0.89 6.10 -18.62
C SER A 240 -0.21 5.23 -17.58
N TYR A 241 -0.45 5.46 -16.28
CA TYR A 241 0.18 4.64 -15.25
C TYR A 241 -0.20 3.15 -15.36
N ASN A 242 -1.39 2.83 -15.87
CA ASN A 242 -1.85 1.43 -16.07
C ASN A 242 -1.04 0.67 -17.14
N THR A 243 -0.43 1.38 -18.07
CA THR A 243 0.30 0.78 -19.19
C THR A 243 1.81 1.04 -19.13
N HIS A 244 2.23 2.11 -18.46
CA HIS A 244 3.63 2.54 -18.39
C HIS A 244 4.18 2.64 -16.97
N GLY A 245 3.33 2.39 -15.96
CA GLY A 245 3.70 2.45 -14.54
C GLY A 245 4.20 3.83 -14.10
N VAL A 246 4.95 3.84 -13.01
CA VAL A 246 5.47 5.06 -12.37
C VAL A 246 6.50 5.83 -13.19
N LYS A 247 7.08 5.23 -14.24
CA LYS A 247 8.10 5.89 -15.07
C LYS A 247 7.51 6.89 -16.07
N LYS A 248 6.29 6.65 -16.52
CA LYS A 248 5.56 7.52 -17.42
C LYS A 248 4.07 7.50 -17.04
N PRO A 249 3.73 8.07 -15.88
CA PRO A 249 2.41 7.89 -15.30
C PRO A 249 1.32 8.74 -15.96
N PHE A 250 1.69 9.75 -16.73
CA PHE A 250 0.79 10.64 -17.46
C PHE A 250 1.05 10.59 -18.98
N ASN A 251 0.06 10.92 -19.78
CA ASN A 251 0.09 10.87 -21.24
C ASN A 251 0.03 12.28 -21.87
N LYS A 252 -0.19 12.32 -23.20
CA LYS A 252 -0.28 13.56 -23.96
C LYS A 252 -1.43 14.46 -23.52
N TRP A 253 -2.55 13.88 -23.10
CA TRP A 253 -3.69 14.64 -22.61
C TRP A 253 -3.31 15.55 -21.41
N PHE A 254 -2.47 15.06 -20.48
CA PHE A 254 -1.98 15.87 -19.38
C PHE A 254 -1.24 17.11 -19.86
N THR A 255 -0.36 16.97 -20.86
CA THR A 255 0.39 18.11 -21.39
C THR A 255 -0.48 19.08 -22.18
N GLU A 256 -1.53 18.60 -22.84
CA GLU A 256 -2.51 19.42 -23.53
C GLU A 256 -3.45 20.14 -22.55
N ALA A 257 -3.82 19.48 -21.46
CA ALA A 257 -4.74 20.02 -20.46
C ALA A 257 -4.10 21.04 -19.51
N PHE A 258 -2.84 20.78 -19.10
CA PHE A 258 -2.18 21.52 -18.03
C PHE A 258 -0.90 22.26 -18.47
N GLY A 259 -0.45 22.05 -19.72
CA GLY A 259 0.82 22.58 -20.22
C GLY A 259 1.99 21.59 -20.09
N PRO A 260 3.24 22.01 -20.28
CA PRO A 260 4.40 21.14 -20.13
C PRO A 260 4.62 20.73 -18.66
N PRO A 261 5.10 19.49 -18.41
CA PRO A 261 5.40 19.08 -17.05
C PRO A 261 6.56 19.90 -16.48
N ARG A 262 6.44 20.27 -15.20
CA ARG A 262 7.46 21.01 -14.48
C ARG A 262 8.74 20.18 -14.37
N GLN A 263 9.89 20.81 -14.65
CA GLN A 263 11.18 20.18 -14.45
C GLN A 263 11.60 20.23 -12.97
N PRO A 264 12.38 19.26 -12.47
CA PRO A 264 12.76 19.20 -11.05
C PRO A 264 13.46 20.44 -10.50
N ASN A 265 14.12 21.22 -11.37
CA ASN A 265 14.89 22.41 -11.01
C ASN A 265 14.16 23.73 -11.32
N GLU A 266 12.93 23.69 -11.79
CA GLU A 266 12.12 24.88 -12.01
C GLU A 266 11.48 25.35 -10.71
N PRO A 267 11.28 26.68 -10.52
CA PRO A 267 10.64 27.24 -9.33
C PRO A 267 9.19 26.79 -9.17
#